data_22aba78e69a2840190b933f39efec629
#
_entry.id   22aba78e69a2840190b933f39efec629
#
_cell.length_a   1.000
_cell.length_b   1.000
_cell.length_c   1.000
_cell.angle_alpha   90.00
_cell.angle_beta   90.00
_cell.angle_gamma   90.00
#
_symmetry.space_group_name_H-M   'P 1'
#
loop_
_entity.id
_entity.type
_entity.pdbx_description
1 polymer ?
#
loop_
_entity_poly.entity_id
_entity_poly.type
_entity_poly.pdbx_seq_one_letter_code
_entity_poly.pdbx_strand_id
1 'polypeptide(L)'
;HEISGGQRQRAMIAMALALNPRLLIADEPTTALDVTTQKRILGLIRALQRSHGTGVLFITHDFGVVAEIADRVAVMQHGRIVEQGAADQILNRPNHPYTQALISAVPSLTHRPEPHRFEGVPVLSVRNLTKTYRPSGLFARRRVVHAVREVSFELHRGETLGIVGESGSGKSTVARCLVR
;
A
#
# COMPACT_ATOMS: atom_id res chain seq x y z
N HIS A 1 20.74 2.53 7.08
CA HIS A 1 19.62 2.94 7.95
C HIS A 1 19.07 4.34 7.63
N GLU A 2 19.67 5.01 6.65
CA GLU A 2 19.17 6.33 6.18
C GLU A 2 18.10 6.26 5.09
N ILE A 3 17.85 5.09 4.52
CA ILE A 3 16.85 4.87 3.47
C ILE A 3 15.52 4.35 4.05
N SER A 4 14.40 4.89 3.52
CA SER A 4 13.05 4.44 3.89
C SER A 4 12.83 2.97 3.51
N GLY A 5 11.84 2.30 4.13
CA GLY A 5 11.47 0.93 3.79
C GLY A 5 11.19 0.77 2.29
N GLY A 6 10.43 1.68 1.69
CA GLY A 6 10.15 1.67 0.26
C GLY A 6 11.38 1.92 -0.64
N GLN A 7 12.36 2.70 -0.18
CA GLN A 7 13.62 2.86 -0.92
C GLN A 7 14.45 1.57 -0.88
N ARG A 8 14.53 0.91 0.27
CA ARG A 8 15.19 -0.41 0.41
C ARG A 8 14.55 -1.45 -0.49
N GLN A 9 13.23 -1.52 -0.51
CA GLN A 9 12.50 -2.47 -1.33
C GLN A 9 12.73 -2.24 -2.82
N ARG A 10 12.71 -0.98 -3.30
CA ARG A 10 13.07 -0.64 -4.68
C ARG A 10 14.51 -1.02 -5.03
N ALA A 11 15.46 -0.81 -4.12
CA ALA A 11 16.85 -1.22 -4.32
C ALA A 11 16.99 -2.74 -4.43
N MET A 12 16.31 -3.51 -3.56
CA MET A 12 16.30 -4.98 -3.63
C MET A 12 15.70 -5.48 -4.95
N ILE A 13 14.59 -4.91 -5.39
CA ILE A 13 13.97 -5.25 -6.67
C ILE A 13 14.94 -4.93 -7.82
N ALA A 14 15.51 -3.73 -7.83
CA ALA A 14 16.49 -3.33 -8.87
C ALA A 14 17.71 -4.28 -8.91
N MET A 15 18.22 -4.71 -7.76
CA MET A 15 19.31 -5.69 -7.68
C MET A 15 18.90 -7.05 -8.26
N ALA A 16 17.72 -7.56 -7.91
CA ALA A 16 17.21 -8.82 -8.45
C ALA A 16 17.05 -8.79 -9.97
N LEU A 17 16.63 -7.63 -10.50
CA LEU A 17 16.38 -7.42 -11.92
C LEU A 17 17.66 -7.17 -12.75
N ALA A 18 18.72 -6.61 -12.13
CA ALA A 18 19.98 -6.30 -12.80
C ALA A 18 20.68 -7.55 -13.38
N LEU A 19 20.34 -8.74 -12.85
CA LEU A 19 20.91 -10.02 -13.30
C LEU A 19 20.14 -10.66 -14.48
N ASN A 20 19.12 -10.02 -15.03
CA ASN A 20 18.25 -10.56 -16.08
C ASN A 20 17.81 -12.00 -15.82
N PRO A 21 17.15 -12.28 -14.68
CA PRO A 21 16.83 -13.63 -14.27
C PRO A 21 15.78 -14.26 -15.20
N ARG A 22 15.88 -15.57 -15.43
CA ARG A 22 14.83 -16.33 -16.14
C ARG A 22 13.56 -16.51 -15.28
N LEU A 23 13.71 -16.49 -13.94
CA LEU A 23 12.63 -16.58 -12.97
C LEU A 23 12.86 -15.51 -11.88
N LEU A 24 11.84 -14.72 -11.61
CA LEU A 24 11.76 -13.80 -10.48
C LEU A 24 10.74 -14.34 -9.48
N ILE A 25 11.16 -14.56 -8.24
CA ILE A 25 10.27 -14.87 -7.11
C ILE A 25 10.13 -13.61 -6.27
N ALA A 26 8.92 -13.09 -6.18
CA ALA A 26 8.60 -11.87 -5.46
C ALA A 26 7.58 -12.19 -4.34
N ASP A 27 8.08 -12.25 -3.11
CA ASP A 27 7.27 -12.52 -1.92
C ASP A 27 6.91 -11.19 -1.25
N GLU A 28 5.61 -10.85 -1.26
CA GLU A 28 5.04 -9.60 -0.75
C GLU A 28 5.80 -8.34 -1.18
N PRO A 29 6.16 -8.17 -2.48
CA PRO A 29 7.09 -7.11 -2.89
C PRO A 29 6.51 -5.71 -2.82
N THR A 30 5.22 -5.57 -2.61
CA THR A 30 4.50 -4.29 -2.52
C THR A 30 4.02 -3.95 -1.12
N THR A 31 4.21 -4.84 -0.15
CA THR A 31 3.87 -4.60 1.25
C THR A 31 4.65 -3.39 1.78
N ALA A 32 3.97 -2.48 2.49
CA ALA A 32 4.50 -1.21 3.00
C ALA A 32 4.87 -0.16 1.92
N LEU A 33 4.49 -0.34 0.68
CA LEU A 33 4.56 0.71 -0.36
C LEU A 33 3.25 1.52 -0.42
N ASP A 34 3.37 2.79 -0.76
CA ASP A 34 2.22 3.58 -1.17
C ASP A 34 1.73 3.16 -2.57
N VAL A 35 0.46 3.44 -2.87
CA VAL A 35 -0.21 3.02 -4.10
C VAL A 35 0.53 3.45 -5.37
N THR A 36 1.10 4.66 -5.38
CA THR A 36 1.83 5.20 -6.52
C THR A 36 3.13 4.43 -6.76
N THR A 37 3.87 4.14 -5.68
CA THR A 37 5.12 3.35 -5.75
C THR A 37 4.82 1.90 -6.12
N GLN A 38 3.76 1.30 -5.56
CA GLN A 38 3.30 -0.04 -5.91
C GLN A 38 3.04 -0.16 -7.42
N LYS A 39 2.25 0.75 -7.99
CA LYS A 39 1.95 0.78 -9.43
C LYS A 39 3.21 0.88 -10.29
N ARG A 40 4.18 1.70 -9.89
CA ARG A 40 5.47 1.80 -10.59
C ARG A 40 6.26 0.49 -10.56
N ILE A 41 6.30 -0.20 -9.42
CA ILE A 41 6.98 -1.49 -9.28
C ILE A 41 6.31 -2.56 -10.14
N LEU A 42 4.99 -2.65 -10.13
CA LEU A 42 4.25 -3.60 -10.98
C LEU A 42 4.52 -3.32 -12.47
N GLY A 43 4.56 -2.04 -12.85
CA GLY A 43 4.93 -1.63 -14.22
C GLY A 43 6.34 -2.06 -14.62
N LEU A 44 7.32 -1.93 -13.72
CA LEU A 44 8.70 -2.41 -13.96
C LEU A 44 8.77 -3.92 -14.12
N ILE A 45 8.11 -4.69 -13.25
CA ILE A 45 8.05 -6.16 -13.34
C ILE A 45 7.44 -6.60 -14.67
N ARG A 46 6.33 -5.98 -15.10
CA ARG A 46 5.72 -6.26 -16.41
C ARG A 46 6.63 -5.90 -17.60
N ALA A 47 7.33 -4.78 -17.53
CA ALA A 47 8.26 -4.38 -18.58
C ALA A 47 9.37 -5.42 -18.74
N LEU A 48 9.91 -5.93 -17.64
CA LEU A 48 10.94 -6.98 -17.66
C LEU A 48 10.42 -8.32 -18.16
N GLN A 49 9.23 -8.72 -17.73
CA GLN A 49 8.57 -9.92 -18.23
C GLN A 49 8.46 -9.87 -19.76
N ARG A 50 8.04 -8.72 -20.32
CA ARG A 50 7.89 -8.55 -21.76
C ARG A 50 9.22 -8.47 -22.51
N SER A 51 10.21 -7.76 -21.97
CA SER A 51 11.49 -7.51 -22.68
C SER A 51 12.47 -8.69 -22.60
N HIS A 52 12.43 -9.48 -21.52
CA HIS A 52 13.39 -10.56 -21.27
C HIS A 52 12.75 -11.96 -21.21
N GLY A 53 11.43 -12.07 -21.31
CA GLY A 53 10.73 -13.34 -21.14
C GLY A 53 10.86 -13.93 -19.75
N THR A 54 11.11 -13.11 -18.72
CA THR A 54 11.26 -13.53 -17.32
C THR A 54 9.94 -14.10 -16.79
N GLY A 55 9.95 -15.35 -16.30
CA GLY A 55 8.82 -15.88 -15.54
C GLY A 55 8.74 -15.20 -14.18
N VAL A 56 7.54 -14.86 -13.72
CA VAL A 56 7.35 -14.20 -12.42
C VAL A 56 6.44 -15.05 -11.54
N LEU A 57 6.95 -15.46 -10.39
CA LEU A 57 6.15 -16.01 -9.29
C LEU A 57 5.90 -14.88 -8.29
N PHE A 58 4.68 -14.36 -8.26
CA PHE A 58 4.28 -13.27 -7.40
C PHE A 58 3.44 -13.80 -6.24
N ILE A 59 3.89 -13.62 -5.01
CA ILE A 59 3.19 -14.07 -3.80
C ILE A 59 2.65 -12.84 -3.10
N THR A 60 1.34 -12.82 -2.85
CA THR A 60 0.66 -11.71 -2.17
C THR A 60 -0.70 -12.13 -1.63
N HIS A 61 -1.19 -11.40 -0.65
CA HIS A 61 -2.57 -11.49 -0.16
C HIS A 61 -3.48 -10.39 -0.75
N ASP A 62 -2.94 -9.48 -1.57
CA ASP A 62 -3.68 -8.36 -2.16
C ASP A 62 -4.26 -8.75 -3.53
N PHE A 63 -5.56 -9.01 -3.57
CA PHE A 63 -6.29 -9.33 -4.80
C PHE A 63 -6.30 -8.18 -5.83
N GLY A 64 -6.16 -6.93 -5.40
CA GLY A 64 -6.01 -5.79 -6.31
C GLY A 64 -4.70 -5.89 -7.10
N VAL A 65 -3.62 -6.28 -6.44
CA VAL A 65 -2.33 -6.54 -7.09
C VAL A 65 -2.41 -7.74 -8.03
N VAL A 66 -3.06 -8.83 -7.58
CA VAL A 66 -3.28 -10.03 -8.42
C VAL A 66 -4.03 -9.67 -9.70
N ALA A 67 -5.13 -8.90 -9.58
CA ALA A 67 -5.92 -8.46 -10.73
C ALA A 67 -5.12 -7.59 -11.73
N GLU A 68 -4.13 -6.85 -11.22
CA GLU A 68 -3.30 -6.00 -12.07
C GLU A 68 -2.20 -6.78 -12.80
N ILE A 69 -1.54 -7.78 -12.17
CA ILE A 69 -0.29 -8.36 -12.72
C ILE A 69 -0.43 -9.81 -13.18
N ALA A 70 -1.35 -10.60 -12.62
CA ALA A 70 -1.33 -12.04 -12.81
C ALA A 70 -2.02 -12.49 -14.11
N ASP A 71 -1.38 -13.40 -14.82
CA ASP A 71 -2.01 -14.18 -15.92
C ASP A 71 -2.76 -15.38 -15.37
N ARG A 72 -2.20 -16.04 -14.34
CA ARG A 72 -2.77 -17.20 -13.65
C ARG A 72 -2.67 -17.02 -12.15
N VAL A 73 -3.61 -17.59 -11.41
CA VAL A 73 -3.67 -17.53 -9.95
C VAL A 73 -3.72 -18.93 -9.38
N ALA A 74 -3.00 -19.15 -8.27
CA ALA A 74 -3.12 -20.33 -7.43
C ALA A 74 -3.49 -19.88 -6.01
N VAL A 75 -4.63 -20.33 -5.49
CA VAL A 75 -5.10 -20.02 -4.15
C VAL A 75 -4.66 -21.11 -3.19
N MET A 76 -4.00 -20.73 -2.10
CA MET A 76 -3.49 -21.67 -1.10
C MET A 76 -4.28 -21.56 0.21
N GLN A 77 -4.57 -22.72 0.82
CA GLN A 77 -5.14 -22.84 2.15
C GLN A 77 -4.50 -24.02 2.89
N HIS A 78 -4.07 -23.82 4.12
CA HIS A 78 -3.46 -24.87 4.96
C HIS A 78 -2.34 -25.64 4.24
N GLY A 79 -1.46 -24.94 3.50
CA GLY A 79 -0.32 -25.53 2.79
C GLY A 79 -0.68 -26.29 1.51
N ARG A 80 -1.93 -26.22 1.04
CA ARG A 80 -2.40 -26.88 -0.19
C ARG A 80 -2.95 -25.85 -1.18
N ILE A 81 -2.75 -26.10 -2.47
CA ILE A 81 -3.45 -25.36 -3.51
C ILE A 81 -4.88 -25.89 -3.56
N VAL A 82 -5.86 -25.05 -3.28
CA VAL A 82 -7.29 -25.39 -3.26
C VAL A 82 -7.98 -25.03 -4.57
N GLU A 83 -7.45 -24.03 -5.29
CA GLU A 83 -7.95 -23.63 -6.60
C GLU A 83 -6.82 -22.99 -7.42
N GLN A 84 -6.80 -23.23 -8.75
CA GLN A 84 -5.90 -22.57 -9.68
C GLN A 84 -6.53 -22.43 -11.06
N GLY A 85 -6.18 -21.35 -11.75
CA GLY A 85 -6.71 -21.09 -13.10
C GLY A 85 -6.23 -19.77 -13.68
N ALA A 86 -6.84 -19.37 -14.79
CA ALA A 86 -6.65 -18.01 -15.34
C ALA A 86 -7.11 -16.96 -14.34
N ALA A 87 -6.42 -15.82 -14.28
CA ALA A 87 -6.74 -14.76 -13.31
C ALA A 87 -8.20 -14.30 -13.42
N ASP A 88 -8.71 -14.09 -14.63
CA ASP A 88 -10.10 -13.72 -14.86
C ASP A 88 -11.11 -14.73 -14.28
N GLN A 89 -10.85 -16.03 -14.45
CA GLN A 89 -11.71 -17.07 -13.91
C GLN A 89 -11.72 -17.05 -12.37
N ILE A 90 -10.53 -17.02 -11.75
CA ILE A 90 -10.41 -17.07 -10.29
C ILE A 90 -11.00 -15.83 -9.64
N LEU A 91 -10.80 -14.64 -10.23
CA LEU A 91 -11.25 -13.37 -9.66
C LEU A 91 -12.76 -13.13 -9.85
N ASN A 92 -13.31 -13.52 -10.99
CA ASN A 92 -14.70 -13.20 -11.35
C ASN A 92 -15.67 -14.38 -11.19
N ARG A 93 -15.17 -15.62 -11.24
CA ARG A 93 -15.98 -16.85 -11.19
C ARG A 93 -15.29 -17.95 -10.39
N PRO A 94 -14.93 -17.72 -9.13
CA PRO A 94 -14.29 -18.73 -8.28
C PRO A 94 -15.22 -19.91 -8.01
N ASN A 95 -14.68 -21.12 -8.05
CA ASN A 95 -15.45 -22.34 -7.77
C ASN A 95 -15.30 -22.81 -6.32
N HIS A 96 -14.11 -22.61 -5.72
CA HIS A 96 -13.84 -23.08 -4.38
C HIS A 96 -14.44 -22.13 -3.32
N PRO A 97 -15.17 -22.65 -2.29
CA PRO A 97 -15.81 -21.80 -1.27
C PRO A 97 -14.84 -20.87 -0.53
N TYR A 98 -13.62 -21.32 -0.27
CA TYR A 98 -12.59 -20.47 0.35
C TYR A 98 -12.18 -19.29 -0.54
N THR A 99 -12.01 -19.51 -1.85
CA THR A 99 -11.70 -18.44 -2.82
C THR A 99 -12.85 -17.44 -2.88
N GLN A 100 -14.09 -17.91 -2.90
CA GLN A 100 -15.29 -17.06 -2.88
C GLN A 100 -15.32 -16.18 -1.61
N ALA A 101 -15.04 -16.79 -0.45
CA ALA A 101 -14.98 -16.06 0.82
C ALA A 101 -13.86 -14.99 0.83
N LEU A 102 -12.67 -15.32 0.31
CA LEU A 102 -11.56 -14.37 0.22
C LEU A 102 -11.90 -13.18 -0.69
N ILE A 103 -12.45 -13.44 -1.87
CA ILE A 103 -12.80 -12.38 -2.83
C ILE A 103 -13.93 -11.50 -2.29
N SER A 104 -14.94 -12.09 -1.66
CA SER A 104 -16.05 -11.34 -1.06
C SER A 104 -15.62 -10.47 0.14
N ALA A 105 -14.52 -10.83 0.79
CA ALA A 105 -13.95 -10.04 1.89
C ALA A 105 -13.13 -8.81 1.41
N VAL A 106 -12.83 -8.71 0.10
CA VAL A 106 -12.14 -7.55 -0.45
C VAL A 106 -13.06 -6.33 -0.42
N PRO A 107 -12.69 -5.25 0.28
CA PRO A 107 -13.54 -4.06 0.36
C PRO A 107 -13.77 -3.46 -1.03
N SER A 108 -15.03 -3.29 -1.42
CA SER A 108 -15.36 -2.60 -2.66
C SER A 108 -15.38 -1.09 -2.41
N LEU A 109 -14.78 -0.32 -3.33
CA LEU A 109 -14.83 1.14 -3.28
C LEU A 109 -16.24 1.71 -3.57
N THR A 110 -17.16 0.84 -4.00
CA THR A 110 -18.55 1.22 -4.34
C THR A 110 -19.48 1.23 -3.12
N HIS A 111 -19.07 0.58 -2.01
CA HIS A 111 -19.88 0.60 -0.79
C HIS A 111 -19.67 1.91 -0.05
N ARG A 112 -20.55 2.86 -0.24
CA ARG A 112 -20.65 4.07 0.58
C ARG A 112 -21.69 3.82 1.66
N PRO A 113 -21.30 3.79 2.95
CA PRO A 113 -22.27 3.93 4.02
C PRO A 113 -23.02 5.26 3.81
N GLU A 114 -24.31 5.29 4.14
CA GLU A 114 -25.08 6.54 4.08
C GLU A 114 -24.34 7.63 4.88
N PRO A 115 -24.30 8.87 4.34
CA PRO A 115 -23.61 9.96 5.02
C PRO A 115 -24.33 10.27 6.32
N HIS A 116 -23.79 9.80 7.45
CA HIS A 116 -24.23 10.24 8.77
C HIS A 116 -23.85 11.72 8.95
N ARG A 117 -24.83 12.55 9.24
CA ARG A 117 -24.55 13.89 9.77
C ARG A 117 -24.19 13.75 11.24
N PHE A 118 -22.95 14.03 11.54
CA PHE A 118 -22.49 14.09 12.92
C PHE A 118 -22.86 15.45 13.49
N GLU A 119 -23.74 15.45 14.50
CA GLU A 119 -24.18 16.67 15.17
C GLU A 119 -23.52 16.78 16.55
N GLY A 120 -23.32 18.01 17.02
CA GLY A 120 -22.78 18.29 18.33
C GLY A 120 -21.33 18.77 18.33
N VAL A 121 -20.77 18.90 19.54
CA VAL A 121 -19.40 19.38 19.74
C VAL A 121 -18.41 18.31 19.30
N PRO A 122 -17.42 18.64 18.46
CA PRO A 122 -16.40 17.69 18.03
C PRO A 122 -15.57 17.19 19.24
N VAL A 123 -15.23 15.90 19.25
CA VAL A 123 -14.34 15.30 20.26
C VAL A 123 -12.88 15.70 20.03
N LEU A 124 -12.55 16.12 18.82
CA LEU A 124 -11.24 16.64 18.44
C LEU A 124 -11.42 17.77 17.44
N SER A 125 -10.81 18.94 17.72
CA SER A 125 -10.72 20.05 16.79
C SER A 125 -9.25 20.42 16.61
N VAL A 126 -8.74 20.26 15.40
CA VAL A 126 -7.38 20.60 15.02
C VAL A 126 -7.43 21.85 14.15
N ARG A 127 -6.67 22.87 14.52
CA ARG A 127 -6.64 24.15 13.79
C ARG A 127 -5.21 24.55 13.46
N ASN A 128 -4.93 24.75 12.19
CA ASN A 128 -3.65 25.25 11.65
C ASN A 128 -2.43 24.48 12.18
N LEU A 129 -2.56 23.14 12.36
CA LEU A 129 -1.48 22.31 12.86
C LEU A 129 -0.29 22.41 11.92
N THR A 130 0.84 22.84 12.46
CA THR A 130 2.10 22.93 11.72
C THR A 130 3.21 22.24 12.51
N LYS A 131 3.97 21.38 11.84
CA LYS A 131 5.13 20.71 12.44
C LYS A 131 6.33 20.78 11.53
N THR A 132 7.41 21.34 12.07
CA THR A 132 8.70 21.46 11.40
C THR A 132 9.76 20.71 12.19
N TYR A 133 10.50 19.83 11.53
CA TYR A 133 11.68 19.20 12.09
C TYR A 133 12.91 19.99 11.67
N ARG A 134 13.66 20.47 12.68
CA ARG A 134 14.96 21.13 12.50
C ARG A 134 16.05 20.17 12.91
N PRO A 135 17.12 20.02 12.12
CA PRO A 135 18.26 19.21 12.55
C PRO A 135 18.91 19.85 13.77
N SER A 136 19.27 19.05 14.75
CA SER A 136 20.00 19.48 15.95
C SER A 136 21.45 18.98 15.87
N GLY A 137 22.43 19.88 16.08
CA GLY A 137 23.86 19.55 16.09
C GLY A 137 24.75 20.55 15.37
N LEU A 138 26.02 20.71 15.82
CA LEU A 138 26.99 21.72 15.36
C LEU A 138 27.41 21.59 13.87
N PHE A 139 27.18 20.43 13.24
CA PHE A 139 27.53 20.14 11.84
C PHE A 139 26.32 19.83 10.96
N ALA A 140 25.12 20.22 11.37
CA ALA A 140 23.90 19.86 10.67
C ALA A 140 23.64 20.75 9.45
N ARG A 141 24.28 20.49 8.31
CA ARG A 141 23.85 20.95 6.97
C ARG A 141 22.53 20.31 6.52
N ARG A 142 21.73 19.76 7.44
CA ARG A 142 20.49 19.04 7.10
C ARG A 142 19.36 20.02 6.85
N ARG A 143 18.59 19.72 5.82
CA ARG A 143 17.45 20.50 5.36
C ARG A 143 16.33 20.53 6.42
N VAL A 144 15.79 21.71 6.72
CA VAL A 144 14.57 21.87 7.51
C VAL A 144 13.42 21.14 6.80
N VAL A 145 12.71 20.28 7.52
CA VAL A 145 11.59 19.50 6.98
C VAL A 145 10.29 20.03 7.56
N HIS A 146 9.46 20.65 6.74
CA HIS A 146 8.10 21.02 7.09
C HIS A 146 7.18 19.79 6.89
N ALA A 147 7.00 19.01 7.94
CA ALA A 147 6.30 17.73 7.86
C ALA A 147 4.78 17.89 7.85
N VAL A 148 4.24 18.94 8.48
CA VAL A 148 2.81 19.29 8.49
C VAL A 148 2.71 20.79 8.32
N ARG A 149 1.77 21.29 7.51
CA ARG A 149 1.55 22.70 7.25
C ARG A 149 0.06 23.02 7.31
N GLU A 150 -0.34 23.81 8.30
CA GLU A 150 -1.67 24.41 8.42
C GLU A 150 -2.84 23.44 8.27
N VAL A 151 -2.67 22.20 8.78
CA VAL A 151 -3.71 21.17 8.71
C VAL A 151 -4.80 21.47 9.73
N SER A 152 -6.05 21.49 9.26
CA SER A 152 -7.22 21.72 10.09
C SER A 152 -8.28 20.68 9.79
N PHE A 153 -8.90 20.12 10.82
CA PHE A 153 -10.04 19.20 10.72
C PHE A 153 -10.72 19.07 12.08
N GLU A 154 -11.93 18.54 12.05
CA GLU A 154 -12.70 18.19 13.24
C GLU A 154 -13.08 16.72 13.18
N LEU A 155 -13.29 16.11 14.33
CA LEU A 155 -13.74 14.74 14.47
C LEU A 155 -14.84 14.69 15.53
N HIS A 156 -15.98 14.08 15.20
CA HIS A 156 -17.12 13.98 16.07
C HIS A 156 -17.20 12.59 16.71
N ARG A 157 -18.01 12.48 17.75
CA ARG A 157 -18.24 11.20 18.43
C ARG A 157 -18.89 10.19 17.47
N GLY A 158 -18.30 9.00 17.35
CA GLY A 158 -18.78 7.94 16.44
C GLY A 158 -18.36 8.12 14.99
N GLU A 159 -17.64 9.21 14.64
CA GLU A 159 -17.10 9.44 13.33
C GLU A 159 -15.77 8.73 13.12
N THR A 160 -15.52 8.28 11.86
CA THR A 160 -14.21 7.83 11.41
C THR A 160 -13.69 8.73 10.32
N LEU A 161 -12.65 9.52 10.60
CA LEU A 161 -11.97 10.36 9.62
C LEU A 161 -10.74 9.64 9.07
N GLY A 162 -10.73 9.35 7.76
CA GLY A 162 -9.57 8.76 7.07
C GLY A 162 -8.59 9.83 6.58
N ILE A 163 -7.31 9.75 6.99
CA ILE A 163 -6.22 10.59 6.46
C ILE A 163 -5.40 9.75 5.49
N VAL A 164 -5.46 10.08 4.20
CA VAL A 164 -4.80 9.34 3.12
C VAL A 164 -3.72 10.18 2.45
N GLY A 165 -2.78 9.55 1.76
CA GLY A 165 -1.71 10.21 1.02
C GLY A 165 -0.45 9.32 0.88
N GLU A 166 0.50 9.73 0.06
CA GLU A 166 1.74 9.00 -0.22
C GLU A 166 2.66 8.89 1.01
N SER A 167 3.63 7.97 0.94
CA SER A 167 4.68 7.86 1.96
C SER A 167 5.44 9.19 2.10
N GLY A 168 5.65 9.65 3.34
CA GLY A 168 6.31 10.93 3.61
C GLY A 168 5.39 12.15 3.56
N SER A 169 4.08 12.02 3.27
CA SER A 169 3.14 13.14 3.23
C SER A 169 2.79 13.77 4.60
N GLY A 170 3.30 13.24 5.70
CA GLY A 170 3.11 13.80 7.03
C GLY A 170 2.03 13.14 7.89
N LYS A 171 1.29 12.11 7.41
CA LYS A 171 0.20 11.44 8.15
C LYS A 171 0.59 10.99 9.55
N SER A 172 1.69 10.24 9.67
CA SER A 172 2.19 9.77 10.97
C SER A 172 2.66 10.92 11.86
N THR A 173 3.07 12.05 11.28
CA THR A 173 3.43 13.25 12.03
C THR A 173 2.19 13.90 12.62
N VAL A 174 1.09 14.01 11.86
CA VAL A 174 -0.20 14.48 12.38
C VAL A 174 -0.63 13.61 13.56
N ALA A 175 -0.69 12.29 13.39
CA ALA A 175 -1.06 11.37 14.46
C ALA A 175 -0.20 11.56 15.74
N ARG A 176 1.12 11.66 15.58
CA ARG A 176 2.03 11.91 16.73
C ARG A 176 1.82 13.26 17.41
N CYS A 177 1.41 14.29 16.69
CA CYS A 177 1.11 15.58 17.27
C CYS A 177 -0.18 15.58 18.10
N LEU A 178 -1.10 14.66 17.82
CA LEU A 178 -2.39 14.58 18.52
C LEU A 178 -2.33 13.77 19.83
N VAL A 179 -1.35 12.88 19.99
CA VAL A 179 -1.21 12.01 21.16
C VAL A 179 -0.12 12.44 22.14
N ARG A 180 0.45 13.66 21.97
CA ARG A 180 1.50 14.21 22.83
C ARG A 180 1.00 15.40 23.68
#